data_c2323ab5dd508517eb89513e8ff8f5ad
#
_entry.id   c2323ab5dd508517eb89513e8ff8f5ad
#
_cell.length_a   1.000
_cell.length_b   1.000
_cell.length_c   1.000
_cell.angle_alpha   90.00
_cell.angle_beta   90.00
_cell.angle_gamma   90.00
#
_symmetry.space_group_name_H-M   'P 1'
#
loop_
_entity.id
_entity.type
_entity.pdbx_description
1 polymer ?
#
loop_
_entity_poly.entity_id
_entity_poly.type
_entity_poly.pdbx_seq_one_letter_code
_entity_poly.pdbx_strand_id
1 'polypeptide(L)'
;TSYLDEAQNCDEVILLNEGNCLYQGTPQNLKENMKDRVFLISGIFLQKRETLTKILEQDEILDAVLVGSKIRINLKKNTTLSKEFIYKLGENVKIEAIEPIFEDCFVDILNIKTKAHSQLVENMKNIEKSSLKLIEAKSLTKKFGNFIATDNIDFEIGNGEIFGFLGPN
;
A
#
# COMPACT_ATOMS: atom_id res chain seq x y z
N THR A 1 6.65 -15.23 3.48
CA THR A 1 7.43 -14.15 4.10
C THR A 1 6.73 -12.82 3.92
N SER A 2 6.88 -11.92 4.85
CA SER A 2 6.51 -10.51 4.75
C SER A 2 7.64 -9.64 4.15
N TYR A 3 8.80 -10.23 3.87
CA TYR A 3 9.99 -9.54 3.35
C TYR A 3 10.13 -9.82 1.85
N LEU A 4 9.22 -9.24 1.06
CA LEU A 4 9.24 -9.41 -0.40
C LEU A 4 10.49 -8.78 -1.05
N ASP A 5 11.05 -7.75 -0.43
CA ASP A 5 12.29 -7.10 -0.88
C ASP A 5 13.50 -8.05 -0.87
N GLU A 6 13.56 -8.99 0.07
CA GLU A 6 14.63 -9.98 0.14
C GLU A 6 14.56 -11.01 -1.01
N ALA A 7 13.35 -11.30 -1.48
CA ALA A 7 13.13 -12.22 -2.58
C ALA A 7 13.80 -11.76 -3.90
N GLN A 8 14.02 -10.46 -4.06
CA GLN A 8 14.72 -9.91 -5.24
C GLN A 8 16.19 -10.34 -5.33
N ASN A 9 16.80 -10.72 -4.21
CA ASN A 9 18.20 -11.10 -4.09
C ASN A 9 18.42 -12.62 -4.17
N CYS A 10 17.34 -13.40 -4.32
CA CYS A 10 17.44 -14.85 -4.46
C CYS A 10 17.75 -15.23 -5.92
N ASP A 11 18.46 -16.34 -6.12
CA ASP A 11 18.68 -16.91 -7.45
C ASP A 11 17.38 -17.46 -8.04
N GLU A 12 16.55 -18.07 -7.21
CA GLU A 12 15.25 -18.65 -7.57
C GLU A 12 14.21 -18.40 -6.46
N VAL A 13 12.96 -18.20 -6.87
CA VAL A 13 11.83 -18.01 -5.94
C VAL A 13 10.68 -18.93 -6.31
N ILE A 14 9.97 -19.40 -5.30
CA ILE A 14 8.71 -20.13 -5.43
C ILE A 14 7.64 -19.30 -4.71
N LEU A 15 6.57 -18.94 -5.42
CA LEU A 15 5.41 -18.29 -4.84
C LEU A 15 4.32 -19.34 -4.59
N LEU A 16 3.92 -19.43 -3.34
CA LEU A 16 2.88 -20.36 -2.90
C LEU A 16 1.66 -19.57 -2.41
N ASN A 17 0.47 -19.99 -2.84
CA ASN A 17 -0.79 -19.47 -2.33
C ASN A 17 -1.81 -20.60 -2.23
N GLU A 18 -2.48 -20.72 -1.09
CA GLU A 18 -3.51 -21.73 -0.82
C GLU A 18 -3.08 -23.17 -1.20
N GLY A 19 -1.81 -23.52 -0.91
CA GLY A 19 -1.24 -24.82 -1.21
C GLY A 19 -0.79 -25.02 -2.66
N ASN A 20 -1.00 -24.06 -3.54
CA ASN A 20 -0.61 -24.13 -4.94
C ASN A 20 0.68 -23.34 -5.21
N CYS A 21 1.51 -23.85 -6.11
CA CYS A 21 2.64 -23.11 -6.66
C CYS A 21 2.15 -22.21 -7.79
N LEU A 22 2.17 -20.89 -7.56
CA LEU A 22 1.74 -19.90 -8.54
C LEU A 22 2.86 -19.48 -9.49
N TYR A 23 4.10 -19.55 -9.02
CA TYR A 23 5.28 -19.21 -9.80
C TYR A 23 6.50 -19.96 -9.25
N GLN A 24 7.37 -20.38 -10.16
CA GLN A 24 8.72 -20.87 -9.88
C GLN A 24 9.68 -20.34 -10.94
N GLY A 25 10.78 -19.73 -10.52
CA GLY A 25 11.81 -19.19 -11.42
C GLY A 25 12.57 -18.04 -10.81
N THR A 26 13.32 -17.33 -11.64
CA THR A 26 14.13 -16.19 -11.20
C THR A 26 13.26 -14.97 -10.90
N PRO A 27 13.63 -14.13 -9.91
CA PRO A 27 12.93 -12.86 -9.66
C PRO A 27 12.90 -11.94 -10.88
N GLN A 28 13.93 -11.99 -11.70
CA GLN A 28 14.03 -11.16 -12.91
C GLN A 28 12.96 -11.53 -13.95
N ASN A 29 12.78 -12.81 -14.23
CA ASN A 29 11.73 -13.28 -15.16
C ASN A 29 10.33 -12.89 -14.67
N LEU A 30 10.14 -12.85 -13.35
CA LEU A 30 8.88 -12.41 -12.77
C LEU A 30 8.62 -10.92 -13.05
N LYS A 31 9.63 -10.07 -12.91
CA LYS A 31 9.54 -8.63 -13.19
C LYS A 31 9.31 -8.34 -14.67
N GLU A 32 9.89 -9.13 -15.58
CA GLU A 32 9.68 -8.96 -17.02
C GLU A 32 8.22 -9.04 -17.43
N ASN A 33 7.41 -9.84 -16.73
CA ASN A 33 5.97 -9.91 -16.96
C ASN A 33 5.23 -8.61 -16.64
N MET A 34 5.81 -7.76 -15.79
CA MET A 34 5.26 -6.46 -15.39
C MET A 34 5.89 -5.28 -16.13
N LYS A 35 6.86 -5.53 -16.99
CA LYS A 35 7.53 -4.49 -17.77
C LYS A 35 6.50 -3.66 -18.55
N ASP A 36 6.70 -2.36 -18.59
CA ASP A 36 5.82 -1.37 -19.25
C ASP A 36 4.38 -1.31 -18.69
N ARG A 37 4.14 -1.92 -17.53
CA ARG A 37 2.84 -1.93 -16.86
C ARG A 37 2.83 -1.19 -15.53
N VAL A 38 3.98 -0.69 -15.09
CA VAL A 38 4.12 0.01 -13.80
C VAL A 38 4.47 1.46 -14.05
N PHE A 39 3.69 2.37 -13.46
CA PHE A 39 3.87 3.80 -13.63
C PHE A 39 3.87 4.52 -12.29
N LEU A 40 4.55 5.65 -12.25
CA LEU A 40 4.56 6.56 -11.13
C LEU A 40 3.90 7.89 -11.53
N ILE A 41 2.85 8.25 -10.83
CA ILE A 41 2.10 9.49 -11.02
C ILE A 41 2.56 10.51 -9.99
N SER A 42 3.00 11.67 -10.46
CA SER A 42 3.44 12.80 -9.64
C SER A 42 2.70 14.08 -10.03
N GLY A 43 2.83 15.13 -9.20
CA GLY A 43 2.14 16.41 -9.45
C GLY A 43 0.73 16.47 -8.87
N ILE A 44 0.31 15.48 -8.08
CA ILE A 44 -0.97 15.48 -7.36
C ILE A 44 -0.76 16.19 -6.02
N PHE A 45 -1.18 17.46 -5.93
CA PHE A 45 -0.94 18.27 -4.73
C PHE A 45 -2.07 18.18 -3.69
N LEU A 46 -3.31 18.00 -4.12
CA LEU A 46 -4.50 18.00 -3.28
C LEU A 46 -5.26 16.67 -3.44
N GLN A 47 -5.99 16.28 -2.38
CA GLN A 47 -6.94 15.16 -2.41
C GLN A 47 -6.34 13.81 -2.91
N LYS A 48 -5.10 13.51 -2.54
CA LYS A 48 -4.40 12.29 -2.99
C LYS A 48 -5.20 11.01 -2.77
N ARG A 49 -5.92 10.89 -1.66
CA ARG A 49 -6.74 9.72 -1.35
C ARG A 49 -7.94 9.58 -2.26
N GLU A 50 -8.63 10.70 -2.55
CA GLU A 50 -9.75 10.69 -3.51
C GLU A 50 -9.26 10.37 -4.92
N THR A 51 -8.10 10.93 -5.30
CA THR A 51 -7.46 10.61 -6.58
C THR A 51 -7.10 9.14 -6.66
N LEU A 52 -6.52 8.57 -5.60
CA LEU A 52 -6.22 7.14 -5.52
C LEU A 52 -7.48 6.28 -5.70
N THR A 53 -8.58 6.63 -5.03
CA THR A 53 -9.87 5.94 -5.17
C THR A 53 -10.36 5.97 -6.61
N LYS A 54 -10.36 7.15 -7.25
CA LYS A 54 -10.76 7.31 -8.67
C LYS A 54 -9.86 6.54 -9.64
N ILE A 55 -8.57 6.42 -9.32
CA ILE A 55 -7.62 5.60 -10.09
C ILE A 55 -7.99 4.11 -9.96
N LEU A 56 -8.25 3.63 -8.76
CA LEU A 56 -8.61 2.22 -8.50
C LEU A 56 -9.96 1.81 -9.12
N GLU A 57 -10.83 2.76 -9.43
CA GLU A 57 -12.11 2.52 -10.11
C GLU A 57 -11.95 2.28 -11.63
N GLN A 58 -10.80 2.62 -12.21
CA GLN A 58 -10.59 2.45 -13.65
C GLN A 58 -10.39 0.97 -14.01
N ASP A 59 -10.94 0.56 -15.13
CA ASP A 59 -10.92 -0.84 -15.54
C ASP A 59 -9.52 -1.35 -15.92
N GLU A 60 -8.66 -0.49 -16.43
CA GLU A 60 -7.28 -0.80 -16.80
C GLU A 60 -6.34 -0.96 -15.61
N ILE A 61 -6.72 -0.45 -14.45
CA ILE A 61 -5.89 -0.49 -13.23
C ILE A 61 -6.07 -1.82 -12.51
N LEU A 62 -4.95 -2.48 -12.24
CA LEU A 62 -4.88 -3.65 -11.39
C LEU A 62 -4.79 -3.25 -9.92
N ASP A 63 -3.84 -2.35 -9.61
CA ASP A 63 -3.57 -1.86 -8.27
C ASP A 63 -3.01 -0.43 -8.30
N ALA A 64 -3.17 0.30 -7.20
CA ALA A 64 -2.60 1.62 -7.01
C ALA A 64 -2.30 1.88 -5.54
N VAL A 65 -1.11 2.41 -5.25
CA VAL A 65 -0.66 2.69 -3.88
C VAL A 65 0.00 4.06 -3.77
N LEU A 66 -0.16 4.69 -2.62
CA LEU A 66 0.55 5.93 -2.29
C LEU A 66 1.99 5.62 -1.89
N VAL A 67 2.95 6.26 -2.56
CA VAL A 67 4.37 6.19 -2.25
C VAL A 67 4.86 7.62 -1.99
N GLY A 68 4.87 8.01 -0.73
CA GLY A 68 5.17 9.38 -0.32
C GLY A 68 4.17 10.39 -0.90
N SER A 69 4.65 11.27 -1.78
CA SER A 69 3.83 12.28 -2.45
C SER A 69 3.28 11.83 -3.82
N LYS A 70 3.62 10.64 -4.27
CA LYS A 70 3.30 10.09 -5.59
C LYS A 70 2.35 8.91 -5.46
N ILE A 71 1.73 8.52 -6.58
CA ILE A 71 0.92 7.31 -6.69
C ILE A 71 1.62 6.36 -7.65
N ARG A 72 1.93 5.15 -7.17
CA ARG A 72 2.39 4.03 -7.99
C ARG A 72 1.17 3.28 -8.47
N ILE A 73 1.10 2.98 -9.77
CA ILE A 73 0.00 2.23 -10.37
C ILE A 73 0.51 1.04 -11.16
N ASN A 74 -0.25 -0.03 -11.11
CA ASN A 74 -0.04 -1.25 -11.87
C ASN A 74 -1.20 -1.43 -12.85
N LEU A 75 -0.89 -1.63 -14.13
CA LEU A 75 -1.88 -1.92 -15.16
C LEU A 75 -2.17 -3.42 -15.23
N LYS A 76 -3.39 -3.76 -15.58
CA LYS A 76 -3.75 -5.11 -15.98
C LYS A 76 -3.01 -5.52 -17.25
N LYS A 77 -2.86 -6.82 -17.44
CA LYS A 77 -2.25 -7.37 -18.65
C LYS A 77 -3.04 -6.96 -19.91
N ASN A 78 -2.32 -6.59 -20.95
CA ASN A 78 -2.90 -6.16 -22.24
C ASN A 78 -3.76 -4.89 -22.16
N THR A 79 -3.51 -4.02 -21.17
CA THR A 79 -4.15 -2.70 -21.09
C THR A 79 -3.11 -1.59 -21.20
N THR A 80 -3.56 -0.41 -21.56
CA THR A 80 -2.75 0.81 -21.64
C THR A 80 -3.50 1.97 -20.98
N LEU A 81 -2.77 2.96 -20.49
CA LEU A 81 -3.37 4.17 -19.95
C LEU A 81 -4.12 4.93 -21.06
N SER A 82 -5.41 5.16 -20.86
CA SER A 82 -6.21 5.92 -21.79
C SER A 82 -5.87 7.42 -21.71
N LYS A 83 -5.98 8.14 -22.85
CA LYS A 83 -5.79 9.59 -22.86
C LYS A 83 -6.81 10.31 -21.97
N GLU A 84 -8.02 9.76 -21.89
CA GLU A 84 -9.10 10.29 -21.05
C GLU A 84 -8.72 10.17 -19.55
N PHE A 85 -8.16 9.05 -19.15
CA PHE A 85 -7.66 8.87 -17.79
C PHE A 85 -6.60 9.91 -17.44
N ILE A 86 -5.60 10.09 -18.31
CA ILE A 86 -4.51 11.07 -18.10
C ILE A 86 -5.09 12.49 -17.97
N TYR A 87 -6.03 12.86 -18.83
CA TYR A 87 -6.67 14.18 -18.80
C TYR A 87 -7.47 14.42 -17.50
N LYS A 88 -8.17 13.41 -16.99
CA LYS A 88 -8.92 13.50 -15.72
C LYS A 88 -8.04 13.71 -14.49
N LEU A 89 -6.75 13.36 -14.55
CA LEU A 89 -5.83 13.56 -13.44
C LEU A 89 -5.37 15.03 -13.30
N GLY A 90 -5.48 15.85 -14.34
CA GLY A 90 -5.13 17.27 -14.34
C GLY A 90 -3.89 17.60 -15.14
N GLU A 91 -3.75 18.87 -15.52
CA GLU A 91 -2.71 19.37 -16.43
C GLU A 91 -1.28 19.31 -15.88
N ASN A 92 -1.12 19.31 -14.55
CA ASN A 92 0.19 19.32 -13.90
C ASN A 92 0.68 17.92 -13.49
N VAL A 93 -0.03 16.88 -13.90
CA VAL A 93 0.30 15.51 -13.55
C VAL A 93 1.35 14.96 -14.52
N LYS A 94 2.40 14.39 -13.97
CA LYS A 94 3.45 13.71 -14.72
C LYS A 94 3.34 12.21 -14.46
N ILE A 95 3.32 11.42 -15.53
CA ILE A 95 3.24 9.96 -15.50
C ILE A 95 4.53 9.42 -16.11
N GLU A 96 5.25 8.61 -15.37
CA GLU A 96 6.52 8.02 -15.77
C GLU A 96 6.43 6.49 -15.65
N ALA A 97 6.85 5.77 -16.69
CA ALA A 97 7.07 4.35 -16.58
C ALA A 97 8.27 4.09 -15.65
N ILE A 98 8.13 3.13 -14.76
CA ILE A 98 9.16 2.78 -13.79
C ILE A 98 9.36 1.26 -13.77
N GLU A 99 10.52 0.85 -13.26
CA GLU A 99 10.83 -0.57 -13.09
C GLU A 99 9.88 -1.23 -12.07
N PRO A 100 9.39 -2.44 -12.39
CA PRO A 100 8.60 -3.23 -11.46
C PRO A 100 9.40 -3.63 -10.22
N ILE A 101 8.75 -3.62 -9.07
CA ILE A 101 9.25 -4.25 -7.85
C ILE A 101 8.55 -5.60 -7.64
N PHE A 102 9.04 -6.38 -6.69
CA PHE A 102 8.53 -7.73 -6.47
C PHE A 102 7.06 -7.74 -6.02
N GLU A 103 6.64 -6.72 -5.26
CA GLU A 103 5.25 -6.54 -4.82
C GLU A 103 4.29 -6.37 -6.00
N ASP A 104 4.67 -5.63 -7.05
CA ASP A 104 3.84 -5.45 -8.25
C ASP A 104 3.54 -6.79 -8.91
N CYS A 105 4.59 -7.63 -9.01
CA CYS A 105 4.49 -8.95 -9.60
C CYS A 105 3.60 -9.88 -8.76
N PHE A 106 3.73 -9.79 -7.44
CA PHE A 106 2.94 -10.57 -6.51
C PHE A 106 1.45 -10.25 -6.61
N VAL A 107 1.10 -8.97 -6.68
CA VAL A 107 -0.28 -8.50 -6.88
C VAL A 107 -0.84 -8.98 -8.22
N ASP A 108 -0.03 -8.94 -9.30
CA ASP A 108 -0.43 -9.42 -10.64
C ASP A 108 -0.72 -10.92 -10.64
N ILE A 109 0.16 -11.73 -10.04
CA ILE A 109 0.00 -13.20 -9.98
C ILE A 109 -1.23 -13.60 -9.17
N LEU A 110 -1.44 -12.96 -8.03
CA LEU A 110 -2.61 -13.22 -7.19
C LEU A 110 -3.89 -12.67 -7.79
N ASN A 111 -3.79 -11.83 -8.82
CA ASN A 111 -4.91 -11.13 -9.45
C ASN A 111 -5.82 -10.44 -8.41
N ILE A 112 -5.20 -9.90 -7.36
CA ILE A 112 -5.90 -9.21 -6.29
C ILE A 112 -6.22 -7.81 -6.79
N LYS A 113 -7.47 -7.56 -7.13
CA LYS A 113 -7.95 -6.19 -7.37
C LYS A 113 -8.13 -5.50 -6.02
N THR A 114 -7.29 -4.50 -5.74
CA THR A 114 -7.48 -3.64 -4.58
C THR A 114 -8.80 -2.90 -4.73
N LYS A 115 -9.73 -3.12 -3.81
CA LYS A 115 -11.04 -2.45 -3.85
C LYS A 115 -10.86 -0.99 -3.46
N ALA A 116 -11.34 -0.09 -4.31
CA ALA A 116 -11.37 1.36 -4.04
C ALA A 116 -12.17 1.70 -2.77
N HIS A 117 -13.18 0.90 -2.45
CA HIS A 117 -14.03 1.07 -1.28
C HIS A 117 -13.69 0.06 -0.17
N SER A 118 -13.27 0.60 0.97
CA SER A 118 -13.18 -0.17 2.21
C SER A 118 -14.56 -0.25 2.86
N GLN A 119 -15.06 -1.44 3.11
CA GLN A 119 -16.29 -1.64 3.88
C GLN A 119 -16.21 -1.00 5.28
N LEU A 120 -15.01 -0.83 5.81
CA LEU A 120 -14.77 -0.11 7.06
C LEU A 120 -15.12 1.38 6.93
N VAL A 121 -14.76 2.01 5.81
CA VAL A 121 -15.03 3.44 5.57
C VAL A 121 -16.51 3.71 5.41
N GLU A 122 -17.25 2.82 4.73
CA GLU A 122 -18.71 2.94 4.59
C GLU A 122 -19.46 2.86 5.93
N ASN A 123 -18.91 2.09 6.88
CA ASN A 123 -19.49 1.91 8.20
C ASN A 123 -18.92 2.87 9.28
N MET A 124 -17.84 3.58 8.98
CA MET A 124 -17.29 4.58 9.90
C MET A 124 -18.11 5.87 9.81
N LYS A 125 -18.83 6.18 10.91
CA LYS A 125 -19.40 7.53 11.10
C LYS A 125 -18.24 8.52 11.11
N ASN A 126 -18.42 9.67 10.45
CA ASN A 126 -17.50 10.80 10.59
C ASN A 126 -17.42 11.18 12.07
N ILE A 127 -16.32 10.82 12.71
CA ILE A 127 -16.05 11.19 14.09
C ILE A 127 -15.39 12.56 14.02
N GLU A 128 -16.08 13.58 14.51
CA GLU A 128 -15.47 14.90 14.66
C GLU A 128 -14.31 14.82 15.65
N LYS A 129 -13.14 15.32 15.21
CA LYS A 129 -12.00 15.46 16.12
C LYS A 129 -12.37 16.39 17.24
N SER A 130 -12.34 15.90 18.46
CA SER A 130 -12.57 16.71 19.66
C SER A 130 -11.32 16.68 20.54
N SER A 131 -11.21 17.64 21.43
CA SER A 131 -10.14 17.70 22.45
C SER A 131 -10.28 16.61 23.53
N LEU A 132 -11.27 15.74 23.41
CA LEU A 132 -11.50 14.66 24.36
C LEU A 132 -10.41 13.59 24.19
N LYS A 133 -9.64 13.37 25.25
CA LYS A 133 -8.68 12.28 25.35
C LYS A 133 -9.43 10.98 25.61
N LEU A 134 -9.33 10.02 24.69
CA LEU A 134 -9.97 8.72 24.85
C LEU A 134 -9.09 7.72 25.58
N ILE A 135 -7.77 7.82 25.38
CA ILE A 135 -6.78 6.98 26.05
C ILE A 135 -5.68 7.88 26.56
N GLU A 136 -5.33 7.70 27.82
CA GLU A 136 -4.18 8.35 28.46
C GLU A 136 -3.38 7.28 29.18
N ALA A 137 -2.09 7.23 28.93
CA ALA A 137 -1.15 6.40 29.67
C ALA A 137 -0.11 7.31 30.34
N LYS A 138 0.13 7.07 31.63
CA LYS A 138 1.16 7.77 32.41
C LYS A 138 2.04 6.73 33.07
N SER A 139 3.36 6.86 32.84
CA SER A 139 4.40 5.98 33.39
C SER A 139 4.08 4.50 33.17
N LEU A 140 3.52 4.18 31.98
CA LEU A 140 3.11 2.82 31.66
C LEU A 140 4.34 1.91 31.59
N THR A 141 4.37 0.94 32.49
CA THR A 141 5.44 -0.05 32.58
C THR A 141 4.85 -1.46 32.53
N LYS A 142 5.36 -2.30 31.65
CA LYS A 142 4.99 -3.70 31.56
C LYS A 142 6.21 -4.60 31.69
N LYS A 143 6.17 -5.51 32.67
CA LYS A 143 7.23 -6.47 32.95
C LYS A 143 6.74 -7.91 32.80
N PHE A 144 7.62 -8.77 32.30
CA PHE A 144 7.44 -10.22 32.23
C PHE A 144 8.65 -10.87 32.91
N GLY A 145 8.50 -11.22 34.19
CA GLY A 145 9.64 -11.62 35.02
C GLY A 145 10.68 -10.49 35.09
N ASN A 146 11.90 -10.79 34.65
CA ASN A 146 13.00 -9.81 34.61
C ASN A 146 13.05 -8.97 33.31
N PHE A 147 12.20 -9.30 32.31
CA PHE A 147 12.13 -8.58 31.06
C PHE A 147 11.15 -7.40 31.17
N ILE A 148 11.62 -6.21 30.82
CA ILE A 148 10.80 -4.99 30.76
C ILE A 148 10.43 -4.76 29.30
N ALA A 149 9.16 -5.01 28.95
CA ALA A 149 8.65 -4.82 27.59
C ALA A 149 8.35 -3.35 27.25
N THR A 150 7.86 -2.60 28.25
CA THR A 150 7.71 -1.14 28.18
C THR A 150 8.14 -0.56 29.51
N ASP A 151 8.81 0.58 29.51
CA ASP A 151 9.30 1.22 30.71
C ASP A 151 8.98 2.71 30.72
N ASN A 152 8.12 3.12 31.66
CA ASN A 152 7.79 4.51 31.96
C ASN A 152 7.41 5.35 30.72
N ILE A 153 6.53 4.84 29.86
CA ILE A 153 6.07 5.56 28.66
C ILE A 153 4.80 6.35 28.94
N ASP A 154 4.74 7.56 28.41
CA ASP A 154 3.57 8.45 28.46
C ASP A 154 3.05 8.67 27.06
N PHE A 155 1.72 8.58 26.87
CA PHE A 155 1.08 8.97 25.62
C PHE A 155 -0.41 9.29 25.84
N GLU A 156 -0.97 10.03 24.89
CA GLU A 156 -2.38 10.40 24.87
C GLU A 156 -2.94 10.16 23.46
N ILE A 157 -4.18 9.68 23.37
CA ILE A 157 -4.87 9.47 22.08
C ILE A 157 -6.20 10.21 22.13
N GLY A 158 -6.38 11.15 21.22
CA GLY A 158 -7.58 11.95 21.07
C GLY A 158 -8.70 11.24 20.32
N ASN A 159 -9.90 11.78 20.43
CA ASN A 159 -11.07 11.30 19.69
C ASN A 159 -10.87 11.52 18.18
N GLY A 160 -11.09 10.48 17.36
CA GLY A 160 -10.92 10.52 15.91
C GLY A 160 -9.45 10.58 15.45
N GLU A 161 -8.50 10.30 16.34
CA GLU A 161 -7.08 10.21 16.01
C GLU A 161 -6.71 8.79 15.57
N ILE A 162 -5.86 8.68 14.53
CA ILE A 162 -5.23 7.44 14.13
C ILE A 162 -3.84 7.44 14.73
N PHE A 163 -3.63 6.57 15.71
CA PHE A 163 -2.38 6.47 16.45
C PHE A 163 -1.67 5.14 16.12
N GLY A 164 -0.38 5.20 15.87
CA GLY A 164 0.44 4.02 15.55
C GLY A 164 1.48 3.74 16.63
N PHE A 165 1.56 2.48 17.09
CA PHE A 165 2.67 1.98 17.90
C PHE A 165 3.67 1.28 16.98
N LEU A 166 4.93 1.72 17.02
CA LEU A 166 6.02 1.14 16.23
C LEU A 166 7.12 0.67 17.16
N GLY A 167 7.71 -0.48 16.87
CA GLY A 167 8.81 -1.04 17.66
C GLY A 167 9.33 -2.34 17.04
N PRO A 168 10.46 -2.84 17.53
CA PRO A 168 10.94 -4.16 17.15
C PRO A 168 9.97 -5.24 17.67
N ASN A 169 9.77 -6.27 16.88
CA ASN A 169 8.99 -7.45 17.25
C ASN A 169 9.80 -8.35 18.18
#